data_a29512b14ddeb448bf9a2ce294111d3f
#
_entry.id   a29512b14ddeb448bf9a2ce294111d3f
#
_cell.length_a   1.000
_cell.length_b   1.000
_cell.length_c   1.000
_cell.angle_alpha   90.00
_cell.angle_beta   90.00
_cell.angle_gamma   90.00
#
_symmetry.space_group_name_H-M   'P 1'
#
loop_
_entity.id
_entity.type
_entity.pdbx_description
1 polymer ?
#
loop_
_entity_poly.entity_id
_entity_poly.type
_entity_poly.pdbx_seq_one_letter_code
_entity_poly.pdbx_strand_id
1 'polypeptide(L)'
;MLHSDDRPPGLDVDGLRFARDADALADALPGTEVLLVWDFGSDAVRDAWPAADDALRWVHTASAGVDRLTFPGLLESPVTITNSRGVFDTPMAEYVLGLVLAMAKDLPGTITAQARREWRHRETEQVTGSRAVVVGGGPIGRAIARLLTAVGVRVELVGRRDFATLPELLPRADWLVLAAPLTDTTRGMLDAELLAALRPSARVINVGRGALVVEPDLVDALRAGRIAGAALDVFAREPLPPGSPLWELPGVIVSPHMSGDVIGWRHALVDVFVDNLARYRAGEPLRNVVDKSLGYVSSGGPS
;
A
#
# COMPACT_ATOMS: atom_id res chain seq x y z
N MET A 1 -22.09 -8.08 9.23
CA MET A 1 -21.72 -6.88 10.03
C MET A 1 -20.79 -5.98 9.24
N LEU A 2 -20.81 -4.68 9.47
CA LEU A 2 -19.93 -3.69 8.89
C LEU A 2 -19.15 -2.96 10.01
N HIS A 3 -17.83 -2.99 9.96
CA HIS A 3 -16.96 -2.15 10.76
C HIS A 3 -16.67 -0.86 10.00
N SER A 4 -17.38 0.22 10.35
CA SER A 4 -17.26 1.54 9.71
C SER A 4 -17.99 2.61 10.50
N ASP A 5 -17.54 3.85 10.40
CA ASP A 5 -18.26 5.03 10.88
C ASP A 5 -19.45 5.36 9.98
N ASP A 6 -19.31 5.16 8.65
CA ASP A 6 -20.28 5.53 7.65
C ASP A 6 -20.66 4.32 6.77
N ARG A 7 -21.87 4.39 6.18
CA ARG A 7 -22.28 3.42 5.16
C ARG A 7 -21.47 3.63 3.87
N PRO A 8 -20.79 2.59 3.36
CA PRO A 8 -20.10 2.69 2.08
C PRO A 8 -21.08 3.04 0.94
N PRO A 9 -20.65 3.88 -0.02
CA PRO A 9 -21.53 4.31 -1.10
C PRO A 9 -21.92 3.11 -1.98
N GLY A 10 -23.22 2.94 -2.22
CA GLY A 10 -23.76 1.84 -3.03
C GLY A 10 -23.84 0.48 -2.31
N LEU A 11 -23.47 0.38 -1.05
CA LEU A 11 -23.64 -0.85 -0.29
C LEU A 11 -25.11 -0.99 0.12
N ASP A 12 -25.85 -1.87 -0.60
CA ASP A 12 -27.23 -2.20 -0.29
C ASP A 12 -27.32 -3.69 0.09
N VAL A 13 -27.31 -3.96 1.39
CA VAL A 13 -27.37 -5.31 1.97
C VAL A 13 -28.36 -5.29 3.12
N ASP A 14 -29.37 -6.16 3.03
CA ASP A 14 -30.38 -6.33 4.06
C ASP A 14 -29.76 -6.87 5.36
N GLY A 15 -30.25 -6.39 6.50
CA GLY A 15 -29.83 -6.86 7.82
C GLY A 15 -28.42 -6.42 8.21
N LEU A 16 -27.84 -5.39 7.56
CA LEU A 16 -26.55 -4.86 7.87
C LEU A 16 -26.52 -4.21 9.27
N ARG A 17 -25.66 -4.71 10.14
CA ARG A 17 -25.38 -4.11 11.46
C ARG A 17 -24.09 -3.31 11.38
N PHE A 18 -24.02 -2.18 12.07
CA PHE A 18 -22.85 -1.28 12.09
C PHE A 18 -22.13 -1.35 13.43
N ALA A 19 -20.81 -1.32 13.39
CA ALA A 19 -19.96 -1.19 14.55
C ALA A 19 -18.81 -0.21 14.24
N ARG A 20 -18.66 0.86 15.03
CA ARG A 20 -17.72 1.95 14.74
C ARG A 20 -16.33 1.72 15.34
N ASP A 21 -16.29 1.09 16.48
CA ASP A 21 -15.09 0.92 17.29
C ASP A 21 -14.99 -0.51 17.85
N ALA A 22 -13.96 -0.79 18.64
CA ALA A 22 -13.72 -2.10 19.21
C ALA A 22 -14.83 -2.54 20.17
N ASP A 23 -15.38 -1.64 20.98
CA ASP A 23 -16.45 -1.97 21.95
C ASP A 23 -17.73 -2.35 21.20
N ALA A 24 -18.14 -1.53 20.22
CA ALA A 24 -19.30 -1.82 19.39
C ALA A 24 -19.13 -3.11 18.56
N LEU A 25 -17.89 -3.41 18.12
CA LEU A 25 -17.57 -4.68 17.48
C LEU A 25 -17.69 -5.85 18.44
N ALA A 26 -17.16 -5.73 19.65
CA ALA A 26 -17.22 -6.78 20.67
C ALA A 26 -18.68 -7.14 21.03
N ASP A 27 -19.54 -6.13 21.14
CA ASP A 27 -20.98 -6.34 21.42
C ASP A 27 -21.72 -6.99 20.25
N ALA A 28 -21.31 -6.70 19.02
CA ALA A 28 -22.03 -7.11 17.82
C ALA A 28 -21.44 -8.34 17.10
N LEU A 29 -20.22 -8.76 17.41
CA LEU A 29 -19.56 -9.95 16.85
C LEU A 29 -20.30 -11.27 17.17
N PRO A 30 -20.80 -11.52 18.41
CA PRO A 30 -21.53 -12.75 18.71
C PRO A 30 -22.68 -12.98 17.74
N GLY A 31 -22.73 -14.18 17.14
CA GLY A 31 -23.69 -14.57 16.13
C GLY A 31 -23.53 -13.88 14.74
N THR A 32 -22.41 -13.17 14.53
CA THR A 32 -22.09 -12.61 13.21
C THR A 32 -21.42 -13.64 12.33
N GLU A 33 -21.98 -13.86 11.15
CA GLU A 33 -21.45 -14.82 10.17
C GLU A 33 -20.43 -14.19 9.22
N VAL A 34 -20.66 -12.94 8.80
CA VAL A 34 -19.82 -12.20 7.85
C VAL A 34 -19.47 -10.82 8.41
N LEU A 35 -18.18 -10.47 8.43
CA LEU A 35 -17.68 -9.16 8.81
C LEU A 35 -17.03 -8.45 7.60
N LEU A 36 -17.55 -7.29 7.23
CA LEU A 36 -16.89 -6.36 6.32
C LEU A 36 -16.11 -5.32 7.14
N VAL A 37 -14.80 -5.31 7.01
CA VAL A 37 -13.91 -4.33 7.60
C VAL A 37 -13.69 -3.21 6.58
N TRP A 38 -14.46 -2.13 6.74
CA TRP A 38 -14.36 -0.96 5.89
C TRP A 38 -13.34 0.04 6.41
N ASP A 39 -13.30 0.26 7.73
CA ASP A 39 -12.23 0.98 8.38
C ASP A 39 -11.01 0.06 8.58
N PHE A 40 -10.26 -0.12 7.50
CA PHE A 40 -9.08 -0.97 7.45
C PHE A 40 -7.83 -0.32 8.06
N GLY A 41 -7.90 0.95 8.46
CA GLY A 41 -6.84 1.67 9.18
C GLY A 41 -6.82 1.41 10.69
N SER A 42 -7.91 0.83 11.23
CA SER A 42 -8.13 0.61 12.65
C SER A 42 -7.64 -0.77 13.12
N ASP A 43 -7.22 -0.87 14.38
CA ASP A 43 -6.95 -2.14 15.07
C ASP A 43 -8.19 -2.73 15.78
N ALA A 44 -9.35 -2.10 15.64
CA ALA A 44 -10.58 -2.45 16.35
C ALA A 44 -10.99 -3.93 16.20
N VAL A 45 -10.76 -4.54 15.03
CA VAL A 45 -11.06 -5.97 14.82
C VAL A 45 -10.16 -6.86 15.69
N ARG A 46 -8.89 -6.51 15.85
CA ARG A 46 -7.96 -7.23 16.74
C ARG A 46 -8.40 -7.09 18.19
N ASP A 47 -8.74 -5.89 18.62
CA ASP A 47 -9.08 -5.58 19.99
C ASP A 47 -10.42 -6.22 20.39
N ALA A 48 -11.38 -6.29 19.46
CA ALA A 48 -12.68 -6.94 19.66
C ALA A 48 -12.65 -8.47 19.45
N TRP A 49 -11.56 -9.05 18.93
CA TRP A 49 -11.49 -10.46 18.53
C TRP A 49 -11.85 -11.46 19.63
N PRO A 50 -11.52 -11.24 20.92
CA PRO A 50 -11.92 -12.15 22.00
C PRO A 50 -13.44 -12.37 22.12
N ALA A 51 -14.28 -11.49 21.57
CA ALA A 51 -15.73 -11.63 21.52
C ALA A 51 -16.24 -12.40 20.29
N ALA A 52 -15.39 -12.73 19.33
CA ALA A 52 -15.76 -13.55 18.18
C ALA A 52 -16.10 -14.98 18.62
N ASP A 53 -17.22 -15.48 18.16
CA ASP A 53 -17.68 -16.85 18.40
C ASP A 53 -17.57 -17.72 17.14
N ASP A 54 -17.99 -18.98 17.27
CA ASP A 54 -17.95 -19.95 16.18
C ASP A 54 -18.93 -19.63 15.02
N ALA A 55 -19.74 -18.58 15.13
CA ALA A 55 -20.62 -18.16 14.04
C ALA A 55 -19.87 -17.44 12.92
N LEU A 56 -18.76 -16.75 13.22
CA LEU A 56 -17.99 -16.00 12.24
C LEU A 56 -17.28 -16.93 11.25
N ARG A 57 -17.59 -16.79 9.96
CA ARG A 57 -17.06 -17.62 8.88
C ARG A 57 -16.15 -16.85 7.93
N TRP A 58 -16.45 -15.58 7.71
CA TRP A 58 -15.78 -14.79 6.69
C TRP A 58 -15.57 -13.35 7.12
N VAL A 59 -14.33 -12.87 6.96
CA VAL A 59 -13.93 -11.48 7.11
C VAL A 59 -13.45 -10.96 5.76
N HIS A 60 -14.04 -9.87 5.26
CA HIS A 60 -13.56 -9.14 4.08
C HIS A 60 -13.00 -7.79 4.49
N THR A 61 -11.81 -7.43 4.01
CA THR A 61 -11.25 -6.09 4.20
C THR A 61 -11.33 -5.27 2.92
N ALA A 62 -11.80 -4.03 3.04
CA ALA A 62 -11.88 -3.05 1.97
C ALA A 62 -10.50 -2.44 1.61
N SER A 63 -9.44 -3.23 1.66
CA SER A 63 -8.07 -2.86 1.34
C SER A 63 -7.36 -3.96 0.56
N ALA A 64 -6.24 -3.64 -0.11
CA ALA A 64 -5.36 -4.65 -0.71
C ALA A 64 -4.44 -5.30 0.32
N GLY A 65 -3.93 -4.53 1.29
CA GLY A 65 -3.13 -5.04 2.40
C GLY A 65 -4.02 -5.65 3.49
N VAL A 66 -3.48 -6.64 4.22
CA VAL A 66 -4.19 -7.34 5.31
C VAL A 66 -3.42 -7.33 6.62
N ASP A 67 -2.41 -6.50 6.71
CA ASP A 67 -1.48 -6.44 7.86
C ASP A 67 -2.18 -6.19 9.20
N ARG A 68 -3.29 -5.45 9.21
CA ARG A 68 -4.13 -5.25 10.41
C ARG A 68 -4.94 -6.51 10.82
N LEU A 69 -5.11 -7.45 9.90
CA LEU A 69 -5.82 -8.71 10.14
C LEU A 69 -4.87 -9.91 10.36
N THR A 70 -3.55 -9.68 10.37
CA THR A 70 -2.55 -10.75 10.60
C THR A 70 -2.18 -10.87 12.09
N PHE A 71 -3.15 -11.06 12.97
CA PHE A 71 -2.94 -11.32 14.39
C PHE A 71 -3.27 -12.79 14.75
N PRO A 72 -2.64 -13.37 15.79
CA PRO A 72 -2.73 -14.80 16.09
C PRO A 72 -4.16 -15.35 16.13
N GLY A 73 -5.06 -14.70 16.86
CA GLY A 73 -6.44 -15.18 17.02
C GLY A 73 -7.19 -15.38 15.69
N LEU A 74 -7.03 -14.45 14.73
CA LEU A 74 -7.65 -14.58 13.40
C LEU A 74 -6.89 -15.57 12.52
N LEU A 75 -5.56 -15.57 12.57
CA LEU A 75 -4.73 -16.48 11.76
C LEU A 75 -4.97 -17.95 12.12
N GLU A 76 -5.11 -18.26 13.41
CA GLU A 76 -5.33 -19.60 13.95
C GLU A 76 -6.79 -20.08 13.81
N SER A 77 -7.73 -19.16 13.60
CA SER A 77 -9.16 -19.46 13.46
C SER A 77 -9.48 -20.14 12.12
N PRO A 78 -10.64 -20.81 11.97
CA PRO A 78 -11.13 -21.34 10.69
C PRO A 78 -11.72 -20.25 9.77
N VAL A 79 -11.79 -18.99 10.21
CA VAL A 79 -12.40 -17.88 9.49
C VAL A 79 -11.66 -17.59 8.18
N THR A 80 -12.35 -17.52 7.06
CA THR A 80 -11.77 -17.13 5.77
C THR A 80 -11.54 -15.63 5.74
N ILE A 81 -10.38 -15.19 5.24
CA ILE A 81 -10.07 -13.76 5.02
C ILE A 81 -10.02 -13.52 3.51
N THR A 82 -10.69 -12.46 3.05
CA THR A 82 -10.57 -11.94 1.67
C THR A 82 -10.25 -10.46 1.69
N ASN A 83 -9.65 -9.95 0.60
CA ASN A 83 -9.30 -8.56 0.44
C ASN A 83 -9.78 -7.98 -0.91
N SER A 84 -9.56 -6.68 -1.10
CA SER A 84 -9.96 -5.95 -2.30
C SER A 84 -8.85 -5.89 -3.36
N ARG A 85 -8.03 -6.95 -3.50
CA ARG A 85 -7.03 -7.08 -4.57
C ARG A 85 -7.66 -6.85 -5.95
N GLY A 86 -6.95 -6.10 -6.80
CA GLY A 86 -7.38 -5.78 -8.16
C GLY A 86 -7.95 -4.36 -8.30
N VAL A 87 -8.47 -3.77 -7.23
CA VAL A 87 -9.04 -2.40 -7.26
C VAL A 87 -7.96 -1.34 -7.44
N PHE A 88 -6.82 -1.51 -6.81
CA PHE A 88 -5.77 -0.49 -6.69
C PHE A 88 -4.62 -0.62 -7.70
N ASP A 89 -4.59 -1.67 -8.53
CA ASP A 89 -3.42 -2.01 -9.34
C ASP A 89 -3.08 -0.91 -10.36
N THR A 90 -4.05 -0.47 -11.14
CA THR A 90 -3.87 0.59 -12.14
C THR A 90 -3.73 1.96 -11.50
N PRO A 91 -4.60 2.38 -10.57
CA PRO A 91 -4.46 3.67 -9.88
C PRO A 91 -3.09 3.90 -9.27
N MET A 92 -2.58 2.93 -8.52
CA MET A 92 -1.26 3.04 -7.89
C MET A 92 -0.13 3.08 -8.92
N ALA A 93 -0.25 2.33 -10.02
CA ALA A 93 0.76 2.38 -11.09
C ALA A 93 0.81 3.77 -11.77
N GLU A 94 -0.35 4.37 -12.02
CA GLU A 94 -0.45 5.73 -12.56
C GLU A 94 0.12 6.76 -11.57
N TYR A 95 -0.17 6.60 -10.28
CA TYR A 95 0.35 7.47 -9.23
C TYR A 95 1.88 7.41 -9.17
N VAL A 96 2.47 6.21 -9.18
CA VAL A 96 3.93 6.02 -9.20
C VAL A 96 4.56 6.65 -10.44
N LEU A 97 3.96 6.47 -11.64
CA LEU A 97 4.44 7.13 -12.85
C LEU A 97 4.37 8.66 -12.71
N GLY A 98 3.28 9.17 -12.14
CA GLY A 98 3.12 10.60 -11.83
C GLY A 98 4.24 11.13 -10.94
N LEU A 99 4.60 10.39 -9.87
CA LEU A 99 5.69 10.72 -8.96
C LEU A 99 7.06 10.69 -9.66
N VAL A 100 7.33 9.65 -10.48
CA VAL A 100 8.57 9.56 -11.28
C VAL A 100 8.71 10.76 -12.19
N LEU A 101 7.65 11.13 -12.92
CA LEU A 101 7.65 12.29 -13.81
C LEU A 101 7.78 13.60 -13.03
N ALA A 102 7.05 13.75 -11.91
CA ALA A 102 7.12 14.95 -11.07
C ALA A 102 8.53 15.20 -10.54
N MET A 103 9.20 14.15 -10.07
CA MET A 103 10.57 14.25 -9.55
C MET A 103 11.58 14.49 -10.69
N ALA A 104 11.52 13.72 -11.78
CA ALA A 104 12.45 13.85 -12.91
C ALA A 104 12.35 15.22 -13.60
N LYS A 105 11.15 15.81 -13.65
CA LYS A 105 10.89 17.12 -14.27
C LYS A 105 10.92 18.28 -13.27
N ASP A 106 11.25 18.01 -12.01
CA ASP A 106 11.21 19.00 -10.93
C ASP A 106 9.92 19.83 -10.94
N LEU A 107 8.77 19.15 -11.05
CA LEU A 107 7.47 19.83 -11.02
C LEU A 107 7.22 20.55 -9.68
N PRO A 108 7.59 20.00 -8.49
CA PRO A 108 7.48 20.71 -7.23
C PRO A 108 8.25 22.05 -7.22
N GLY A 109 9.50 22.04 -7.74
CA GLY A 109 10.29 23.27 -7.89
C GLY A 109 9.67 24.26 -8.88
N THR A 110 9.05 23.77 -9.96
CA THR A 110 8.32 24.61 -10.92
C THR A 110 7.10 25.26 -10.28
N ILE A 111 6.29 24.51 -9.52
CA ILE A 111 5.13 25.03 -8.80
C ILE A 111 5.55 26.08 -7.74
N THR A 112 6.64 25.81 -7.03
CA THR A 112 7.20 26.75 -6.05
C THR A 112 7.66 28.05 -6.72
N ALA A 113 8.38 27.98 -7.83
CA ALA A 113 8.83 29.14 -8.60
C ALA A 113 7.63 29.93 -9.15
N GLN A 114 6.60 29.24 -9.65
CA GLN A 114 5.34 29.88 -10.10
C GLN A 114 4.68 30.68 -8.96
N ALA A 115 4.57 30.09 -7.76
CA ALA A 115 3.98 30.77 -6.60
C ALA A 115 4.75 32.05 -6.21
N ARG A 116 6.07 32.08 -6.48
CA ARG A 116 6.96 33.24 -6.25
C ARG A 116 7.05 34.18 -7.44
N ARG A 117 6.39 33.89 -8.57
CA ARG A 117 6.50 34.63 -9.83
C ARG A 117 7.95 34.68 -10.39
N GLU A 118 8.71 33.61 -10.18
CA GLU A 118 10.08 33.47 -10.64
C GLU A 118 10.13 32.72 -11.97
N TRP A 119 10.66 33.36 -13.03
CA TRP A 119 10.94 32.70 -14.31
C TRP A 119 12.27 31.97 -14.22
N ARG A 120 12.25 30.68 -13.76
CA ARG A 120 13.43 29.89 -13.49
C ARG A 120 13.62 28.81 -14.56
N HIS A 121 14.39 29.12 -15.62
CA HIS A 121 14.80 28.13 -16.62
C HIS A 121 15.88 27.19 -16.01
N ARG A 122 15.76 25.88 -16.26
CA ARG A 122 16.72 24.86 -15.83
C ARG A 122 16.57 23.59 -16.65
N GLU A 123 17.61 22.78 -16.68
CA GLU A 123 17.58 21.43 -17.24
C GLU A 123 16.85 20.48 -16.28
N THR A 124 16.23 19.43 -16.83
CA THR A 124 15.55 18.37 -16.10
C THR A 124 15.96 17.00 -16.62
N GLU A 125 15.74 15.96 -15.85
CA GLU A 125 16.14 14.61 -16.22
C GLU A 125 15.16 13.97 -17.22
N GLN A 126 15.70 13.10 -18.08
CA GLN A 126 14.90 12.24 -18.96
C GLN A 126 14.60 10.92 -18.24
N VAL A 127 13.33 10.49 -18.26
CA VAL A 127 12.88 9.23 -17.64
C VAL A 127 13.20 8.03 -18.53
N THR A 128 13.00 8.16 -19.86
CA THR A 128 13.31 7.10 -20.83
C THR A 128 14.78 6.69 -20.73
N GLY A 129 15.03 5.40 -20.61
CA GLY A 129 16.37 4.84 -20.46
C GLY A 129 16.87 4.73 -19.02
N SER A 130 16.19 5.36 -18.05
CA SER A 130 16.49 5.18 -16.62
C SER A 130 16.19 3.76 -16.13
N ARG A 131 16.64 3.41 -14.96
CA ARG A 131 16.49 2.08 -14.35
C ARG A 131 15.67 2.16 -13.09
N ALA A 132 14.66 1.29 -12.96
CA ALA A 132 13.85 1.14 -11.77
C ALA A 132 13.98 -0.27 -11.20
N VAL A 133 14.12 -0.36 -9.87
CA VAL A 133 13.93 -1.59 -9.11
C VAL A 133 12.57 -1.47 -8.42
N VAL A 134 11.64 -2.36 -8.78
CA VAL A 134 10.30 -2.42 -8.18
C VAL A 134 10.25 -3.61 -7.24
N VAL A 135 10.12 -3.34 -5.94
CA VAL A 135 10.05 -4.36 -4.90
C VAL A 135 8.59 -4.68 -4.60
N GLY A 136 8.20 -5.91 -4.91
CA GLY A 136 6.83 -6.40 -4.76
C GLY A 136 6.31 -7.03 -6.05
N GLY A 137 6.43 -8.36 -6.19
CA GLY A 137 5.97 -9.14 -7.36
C GLY A 137 4.45 -9.37 -7.41
N GLY A 138 3.65 -8.65 -6.61
CA GLY A 138 2.18 -8.68 -6.60
C GLY A 138 1.55 -7.95 -7.80
N PRO A 139 0.20 -7.90 -7.88
CA PRO A 139 -0.50 -7.24 -8.98
C PRO A 139 -0.13 -5.76 -9.14
N ILE A 140 -0.05 -5.01 -8.03
CA ILE A 140 0.34 -3.59 -8.00
C ILE A 140 1.76 -3.42 -8.55
N GLY A 141 2.75 -4.16 -8.02
CA GLY A 141 4.14 -4.04 -8.49
C GLY A 141 4.30 -4.43 -9.97
N ARG A 142 3.56 -5.44 -10.43
CA ARG A 142 3.52 -5.78 -11.86
C ARG A 142 2.86 -4.70 -12.72
N ALA A 143 1.81 -4.05 -12.23
CA ALA A 143 1.18 -2.92 -12.94
C ALA A 143 2.14 -1.73 -13.03
N ILE A 144 2.82 -1.38 -11.93
CA ILE A 144 3.88 -0.36 -11.90
C ILE A 144 4.99 -0.70 -12.91
N ALA A 145 5.51 -1.94 -12.87
CA ALA A 145 6.56 -2.37 -13.77
C ALA A 145 6.16 -2.27 -15.24
N ARG A 146 4.94 -2.70 -15.61
CA ARG A 146 4.42 -2.57 -16.98
C ARG A 146 4.34 -1.11 -17.42
N LEU A 147 3.79 -0.23 -16.56
CA LEU A 147 3.59 1.17 -16.94
C LEU A 147 4.91 1.92 -17.07
N LEU A 148 5.87 1.71 -16.17
CA LEU A 148 7.21 2.27 -16.25
C LEU A 148 7.96 1.76 -17.49
N THR A 149 7.82 0.47 -17.83
CA THR A 149 8.41 -0.09 -19.04
C THR A 149 7.82 0.54 -20.31
N ALA A 150 6.51 0.80 -20.33
CA ALA A 150 5.83 1.42 -21.48
C ALA A 150 6.35 2.83 -21.78
N VAL A 151 6.87 3.55 -20.78
CA VAL A 151 7.50 4.87 -20.98
C VAL A 151 9.04 4.80 -21.16
N GLY A 152 9.58 3.59 -21.35
CA GLY A 152 10.99 3.38 -21.68
C GLY A 152 11.92 3.26 -20.47
N VAL A 153 11.42 3.07 -19.25
CA VAL A 153 12.22 2.73 -18.08
C VAL A 153 12.61 1.25 -18.12
N ARG A 154 13.85 0.92 -17.79
CA ARG A 154 14.32 -0.46 -17.62
C ARG A 154 13.98 -0.93 -16.23
N VAL A 155 13.04 -1.87 -16.10
CA VAL A 155 12.50 -2.29 -14.82
C VAL A 155 12.99 -3.68 -14.43
N GLU A 156 13.54 -3.77 -13.21
CA GLU A 156 13.80 -5.03 -12.50
C GLU A 156 12.69 -5.22 -11.45
N LEU A 157 11.86 -6.25 -11.63
CA LEU A 157 10.79 -6.59 -10.67
C LEU A 157 11.31 -7.62 -9.67
N VAL A 158 11.40 -7.24 -8.40
CA VAL A 158 11.93 -8.07 -7.32
C VAL A 158 10.78 -8.64 -6.50
N GLY A 159 10.58 -9.94 -6.62
CA GLY A 159 9.62 -10.70 -5.82
C GLY A 159 10.22 -11.19 -4.50
N ARG A 160 9.38 -11.80 -3.64
CA ARG A 160 9.80 -12.32 -2.32
C ARG A 160 11.03 -13.23 -2.38
N ARG A 161 11.13 -14.05 -3.43
CA ARG A 161 12.24 -15.01 -3.58
C ARG A 161 13.56 -14.36 -3.96
N ASP A 162 13.48 -13.12 -4.44
CA ASP A 162 14.59 -12.43 -5.05
C ASP A 162 15.11 -11.27 -4.18
N PHE A 163 14.61 -11.10 -2.94
CA PHE A 163 15.03 -10.00 -2.06
C PHE A 163 16.55 -9.99 -1.79
N ALA A 164 17.19 -11.15 -1.78
CA ALA A 164 18.63 -11.26 -1.62
C ALA A 164 19.43 -10.62 -2.78
N THR A 165 18.81 -10.35 -3.93
CA THR A 165 19.46 -9.70 -5.08
C THR A 165 19.48 -8.16 -5.00
N LEU A 166 18.75 -7.56 -4.04
CA LEU A 166 18.66 -6.10 -3.92
C LEU A 166 20.03 -5.41 -3.82
N PRO A 167 20.99 -5.84 -3.01
CA PRO A 167 22.31 -5.20 -2.92
C PRO A 167 23.04 -5.14 -4.27
N GLU A 168 22.81 -6.06 -5.19
CA GLU A 168 23.41 -6.09 -6.52
C GLU A 168 22.71 -5.17 -7.51
N LEU A 169 21.43 -4.92 -7.34
CA LEU A 169 20.58 -4.13 -8.22
C LEU A 169 20.63 -2.62 -7.88
N LEU A 170 20.63 -2.28 -6.59
CA LEU A 170 20.52 -0.91 -6.11
C LEU A 170 21.61 0.05 -6.61
N PRO A 171 22.91 -0.35 -6.78
CA PRO A 171 23.94 0.56 -7.30
C PRO A 171 23.66 1.10 -8.72
N ARG A 172 22.77 0.47 -9.47
CA ARG A 172 22.41 0.88 -10.83
C ARG A 172 21.02 1.50 -10.92
N ALA A 173 20.26 1.52 -9.83
CA ALA A 173 18.89 2.02 -9.82
C ALA A 173 18.86 3.56 -9.79
N ASP A 174 18.05 4.16 -10.65
CA ASP A 174 17.64 5.56 -10.58
C ASP A 174 16.40 5.71 -9.70
N TRP A 175 15.56 4.67 -9.68
CA TRP A 175 14.30 4.61 -8.96
C TRP A 175 14.23 3.30 -8.16
N LEU A 176 14.00 3.41 -6.85
CA LEU A 176 13.61 2.29 -6.00
C LEU A 176 12.15 2.46 -5.62
N VAL A 177 11.28 1.57 -6.10
CA VAL A 177 9.84 1.61 -5.82
C VAL A 177 9.46 0.46 -4.88
N LEU A 178 8.91 0.79 -3.72
CA LEU A 178 8.44 -0.16 -2.73
C LEU A 178 6.92 -0.34 -2.87
N ALA A 179 6.49 -1.54 -3.30
CA ALA A 179 5.11 -1.96 -3.46
C ALA A 179 4.87 -3.37 -2.87
N ALA A 180 5.73 -3.78 -1.93
CA ALA A 180 5.63 -5.06 -1.24
C ALA A 180 4.61 -4.99 -0.08
N PRO A 181 3.96 -6.12 0.30
CA PRO A 181 3.20 -6.20 1.52
C PRO A 181 4.12 -6.10 2.75
N LEU A 182 3.57 -5.64 3.87
CA LEU A 182 4.27 -5.66 5.15
C LEU A 182 4.17 -7.05 5.75
N THR A 183 5.31 -7.67 5.97
CA THR A 183 5.50 -8.98 6.61
C THR A 183 6.74 -8.91 7.50
N ASP A 184 7.01 -9.92 8.31
CA ASP A 184 8.22 -9.96 9.15
C ASP A 184 9.50 -9.85 8.31
N THR A 185 9.49 -10.38 7.08
CA THR A 185 10.66 -10.33 6.18
C THR A 185 10.82 -9.01 5.44
N THR A 186 9.77 -8.18 5.36
CA THR A 186 9.81 -6.89 4.66
C THR A 186 9.81 -5.68 5.58
N ARG A 187 9.52 -5.90 6.86
CA ARG A 187 9.59 -4.85 7.88
C ARG A 187 11.02 -4.32 8.01
N GLY A 188 11.19 -3.02 7.82
CA GLY A 188 12.50 -2.36 7.87
C GLY A 188 13.48 -2.85 6.79
N MET A 189 12.97 -3.42 5.68
CA MET A 189 13.83 -3.95 4.63
C MET A 189 14.71 -2.89 3.96
N LEU A 190 14.26 -1.64 3.92
CA LEU A 190 15.07 -0.52 3.45
C LEU A 190 15.65 0.20 4.66
N ASP A 191 16.83 -0.18 5.03
CA ASP A 191 17.63 0.34 6.14
C ASP A 191 18.84 1.18 5.65
N ALA A 192 19.70 1.59 6.57
CA ALA A 192 20.90 2.38 6.28
C ALA A 192 21.85 1.69 5.29
N GLU A 193 21.97 0.35 5.33
CA GLU A 193 22.86 -0.42 4.46
C GLU A 193 22.33 -0.41 3.02
N LEU A 194 21.07 -0.74 2.80
CA LEU A 194 20.46 -0.71 1.47
C LEU A 194 20.32 0.72 0.92
N LEU A 195 20.07 1.72 1.78
CA LEU A 195 20.09 3.13 1.38
C LEU A 195 21.49 3.57 0.93
N ALA A 196 22.56 3.10 1.59
CA ALA A 196 23.93 3.38 1.21
C ALA A 196 24.37 2.67 -0.09
N ALA A 197 23.70 1.60 -0.49
CA ALA A 197 23.93 0.91 -1.76
C ALA A 197 23.35 1.67 -2.97
N LEU A 198 22.41 2.58 -2.76
CA LEU A 198 21.84 3.41 -3.82
C LEU A 198 22.85 4.45 -4.32
N ARG A 199 22.77 4.81 -5.60
CA ARG A 199 23.54 5.92 -6.17
C ARG A 199 23.05 7.28 -5.63
N PRO A 200 23.89 8.31 -5.56
CA PRO A 200 23.50 9.63 -5.06
C PRO A 200 22.36 10.29 -5.86
N SER A 201 22.18 9.94 -7.13
CA SER A 201 21.07 10.41 -7.96
C SER A 201 19.78 9.61 -7.79
N ALA A 202 19.79 8.50 -7.06
CA ALA A 202 18.63 7.65 -6.90
C ALA A 202 17.53 8.30 -6.05
N ARG A 203 16.30 7.88 -6.29
CA ARG A 203 15.11 8.30 -5.54
C ARG A 203 14.31 7.09 -5.09
N VAL A 204 13.77 7.19 -3.88
CA VAL A 204 12.92 6.16 -3.27
C VAL A 204 11.46 6.56 -3.40
N ILE A 205 10.62 5.64 -3.86
CA ILE A 205 9.15 5.82 -3.90
C ILE A 205 8.53 4.72 -3.05
N ASN A 206 7.77 5.08 -2.01
CA ASN A 206 7.09 4.10 -1.18
C ASN A 206 5.57 4.28 -1.27
N VAL A 207 4.91 3.30 -1.89
CA VAL A 207 3.45 3.18 -1.99
C VAL A 207 2.94 1.86 -1.35
N GLY A 208 3.81 1.14 -0.64
CA GLY A 208 3.47 -0.10 0.06
C GLY A 208 3.01 0.16 1.48
N ARG A 209 3.94 0.17 2.43
CA ARG A 209 3.72 0.49 3.85
C ARG A 209 4.90 1.28 4.39
N GLY A 210 4.65 2.22 5.29
CA GLY A 210 5.72 3.01 5.92
C GLY A 210 6.77 2.15 6.60
N ALA A 211 6.34 1.12 7.29
CA ALA A 211 7.22 0.20 8.00
C ALA A 211 8.11 -0.70 7.12
N LEU A 212 8.05 -0.60 5.78
CA LEU A 212 9.04 -1.19 4.88
C LEU A 212 10.39 -0.46 4.97
N VAL A 213 10.36 0.79 5.40
CA VAL A 213 11.52 1.68 5.50
C VAL A 213 11.84 1.93 6.97
N VAL A 214 13.12 1.90 7.31
CA VAL A 214 13.61 2.45 8.57
C VAL A 214 13.63 3.98 8.40
N GLU A 215 12.54 4.65 8.80
CA GLU A 215 12.31 6.08 8.52
C GLU A 215 13.44 7.00 9.02
N PRO A 216 14.06 6.79 10.22
CA PRO A 216 15.23 7.56 10.62
C PRO A 216 16.40 7.44 9.65
N ASP A 217 16.69 6.24 9.13
CA ASP A 217 17.79 6.01 8.20
C ASP A 217 17.55 6.72 6.86
N LEU A 218 16.30 6.74 6.39
CA LEU A 218 15.89 7.47 5.19
C LEU A 218 16.08 8.98 5.38
N VAL A 219 15.65 9.52 6.52
CA VAL A 219 15.84 10.94 6.86
C VAL A 219 17.32 11.32 6.87
N ASP A 220 18.16 10.47 7.46
CA ASP A 220 19.61 10.71 7.52
C ASP A 220 20.27 10.59 6.14
N ALA A 221 19.81 9.66 5.28
CA ALA A 221 20.29 9.54 3.91
C ALA A 221 19.92 10.77 3.07
N LEU A 222 18.70 11.30 3.22
CA LEU A 222 18.23 12.52 2.55
C LEU A 222 18.99 13.76 3.02
N ARG A 223 19.15 13.94 4.33
CA ARG A 223 19.93 15.07 4.90
C ARG A 223 21.37 15.09 4.46
N ALA A 224 21.97 13.91 4.39
CA ALA A 224 23.37 13.77 3.95
C ALA A 224 23.55 13.83 2.43
N GLY A 225 22.46 13.96 1.63
CA GLY A 225 22.51 13.92 0.17
C GLY A 225 23.00 12.59 -0.39
N ARG A 226 22.87 11.50 0.35
CA ARG A 226 23.22 10.14 -0.12
C ARG A 226 22.29 9.63 -1.18
N ILE A 227 21.06 10.13 -1.21
CA ILE A 227 20.07 9.94 -2.29
C ILE A 227 19.46 11.27 -2.68
N ALA A 228 18.99 11.40 -3.91
CA ALA A 228 18.47 12.65 -4.46
C ALA A 228 17.08 13.04 -3.93
N GLY A 229 16.33 12.10 -3.40
CA GLY A 229 15.00 12.41 -2.87
C GLY A 229 14.16 11.18 -2.59
N ALA A 230 12.94 11.41 -2.10
CA ALA A 230 11.95 10.39 -1.87
C ALA A 230 10.53 10.90 -2.18
N ALA A 231 9.63 10.00 -2.63
CA ALA A 231 8.20 10.24 -2.70
C ALA A 231 7.49 9.19 -1.83
N LEU A 232 6.81 9.66 -0.81
CA LEU A 232 6.27 8.80 0.24
C LEU A 232 4.77 9.03 0.34
N ASP A 233 4.01 7.97 0.07
CA ASP A 233 2.56 7.96 0.26
C ASP A 233 2.16 7.33 1.60
N VAL A 234 3.11 6.62 2.23
CA VAL A 234 2.93 5.88 3.48
C VAL A 234 4.07 6.13 4.45
N PHE A 235 3.77 6.10 5.76
CA PHE A 235 4.70 6.48 6.82
C PHE A 235 4.70 5.48 7.96
N ALA A 236 5.76 5.48 8.78
CA ALA A 236 5.85 4.63 9.97
C ALA A 236 4.74 4.96 10.99
N ARG A 237 4.32 6.23 11.04
CA ARG A 237 3.15 6.70 11.79
C ARG A 237 2.27 7.55 10.89
N GLU A 238 0.99 7.18 10.80
CA GLU A 238 -0.04 7.89 10.05
C GLU A 238 -1.17 8.36 10.97
N PRO A 239 -1.66 9.60 10.80
CA PRO A 239 -1.15 10.66 9.94
C PRO A 239 0.30 11.05 10.26
N LEU A 240 1.09 11.47 9.23
CA LEU A 240 2.46 11.95 9.42
C LEU A 240 2.46 13.12 10.42
N PRO A 241 3.20 13.00 11.55
CA PRO A 241 3.23 14.05 12.56
C PRO A 241 3.66 15.40 11.99
N PRO A 242 3.05 16.53 12.43
CA PRO A 242 3.43 17.87 11.97
C PRO A 242 4.91 18.23 12.19
N GLY A 243 5.56 17.63 13.19
CA GLY A 243 7.00 17.83 13.47
C GLY A 243 7.91 16.89 12.71
N SER A 244 7.43 16.07 11.78
CA SER A 244 8.29 15.20 10.98
C SER A 244 9.19 16.02 10.06
N PRO A 245 10.51 15.71 10.00
CA PRO A 245 11.42 16.40 9.09
C PRO A 245 11.09 16.14 7.61
N LEU A 246 10.36 15.08 7.29
CA LEU A 246 10.00 14.73 5.92
C LEU A 246 9.15 15.82 5.22
N TRP A 247 8.44 16.67 5.98
CA TRP A 247 7.69 17.80 5.41
C TRP A 247 8.56 18.85 4.72
N GLU A 248 9.79 19.05 5.21
CA GLU A 248 10.66 20.17 4.82
C GLU A 248 11.92 19.74 4.07
N LEU A 249 12.22 18.43 4.02
CA LEU A 249 13.42 17.93 3.36
C LEU A 249 13.37 18.18 1.85
N PRO A 250 14.41 18.78 1.25
CA PRO A 250 14.51 18.98 -0.18
C PRO A 250 14.41 17.65 -0.94
N GLY A 251 13.70 17.68 -2.08
CA GLY A 251 13.52 16.48 -2.92
C GLY A 251 12.55 15.45 -2.36
N VAL A 252 11.83 15.76 -1.26
CA VAL A 252 10.79 14.90 -0.71
C VAL A 252 9.40 15.34 -1.20
N ILE A 253 8.60 14.38 -1.64
CA ILE A 253 7.16 14.53 -1.90
C ILE A 253 6.42 13.68 -0.87
N VAL A 254 5.49 14.31 -0.15
CA VAL A 254 4.61 13.67 0.83
C VAL A 254 3.20 13.62 0.27
N SER A 255 2.54 12.46 0.34
CA SER A 255 1.10 12.33 0.09
C SER A 255 0.42 11.50 1.18
N PRO A 256 -0.87 11.73 1.46
CA PRO A 256 -1.53 11.22 2.66
C PRO A 256 -2.20 9.86 2.42
N HIS A 257 -1.42 8.82 2.05
CA HIS A 257 -1.86 7.43 1.83
C HIS A 257 -3.05 7.36 0.85
N MET A 258 -2.89 7.99 -0.33
CA MET A 258 -3.96 8.14 -1.33
C MET A 258 -3.59 7.63 -2.72
N SER A 259 -2.46 6.96 -2.88
CA SER A 259 -1.97 6.53 -4.20
C SER A 259 -2.92 5.61 -4.97
N GLY A 260 -3.85 4.97 -4.27
CA GLY A 260 -4.90 4.13 -4.85
C GLY A 260 -6.27 4.81 -5.00
N ASP A 261 -6.47 6.00 -4.44
CA ASP A 261 -7.79 6.61 -4.21
C ASP A 261 -8.27 7.46 -5.41
N VAL A 262 -8.55 6.80 -6.52
CA VAL A 262 -9.15 7.47 -7.69
C VAL A 262 -10.65 7.71 -7.50
N ILE A 263 -11.21 8.66 -8.27
CA ILE A 263 -12.66 8.92 -8.22
C ILE A 263 -13.43 7.62 -8.47
N GLY A 264 -14.30 7.26 -7.53
CA GLY A 264 -15.12 6.03 -7.62
C GLY A 264 -14.50 4.79 -6.99
N TRP A 265 -13.29 4.84 -6.44
CA TRP A 265 -12.62 3.67 -5.82
C TRP A 265 -13.47 2.99 -4.73
N ARG A 266 -14.22 3.78 -3.93
CA ARG A 266 -15.08 3.25 -2.86
C ARG A 266 -16.22 2.36 -3.41
N HIS A 267 -16.78 2.69 -4.59
CA HIS A 267 -17.77 1.83 -5.26
C HIS A 267 -17.12 0.54 -5.74
N ALA A 268 -15.92 0.60 -6.32
CA ALA A 268 -15.20 -0.61 -6.75
C ALA A 268 -14.90 -1.57 -5.58
N LEU A 269 -14.63 -1.04 -4.37
CA LEU A 269 -14.49 -1.86 -3.16
C LEU A 269 -15.81 -2.55 -2.78
N VAL A 270 -16.92 -1.83 -2.86
CA VAL A 270 -18.25 -2.40 -2.61
C VAL A 270 -18.57 -3.49 -3.62
N ASP A 271 -18.28 -3.29 -4.90
CA ASP A 271 -18.52 -4.29 -5.96
C ASP A 271 -17.78 -5.60 -5.68
N VAL A 272 -16.50 -5.53 -5.24
CA VAL A 272 -15.72 -6.73 -4.86
C VAL A 272 -16.35 -7.45 -3.66
N PHE A 273 -16.80 -6.72 -2.65
CA PHE A 273 -17.45 -7.31 -1.50
C PHE A 273 -18.81 -7.95 -1.88
N VAL A 274 -19.62 -7.26 -2.66
CA VAL A 274 -20.96 -7.74 -3.06
C VAL A 274 -20.86 -8.99 -3.94
N ASP A 275 -19.90 -9.03 -4.90
CA ASP A 275 -19.64 -10.25 -5.68
C ASP A 275 -19.26 -11.42 -4.75
N ASN A 276 -18.35 -11.21 -3.79
CA ASN A 276 -17.99 -12.24 -2.82
C ASN A 276 -19.14 -12.62 -1.88
N LEU A 277 -19.99 -11.68 -1.50
CA LEU A 277 -21.17 -11.98 -0.68
C LEU A 277 -22.20 -12.85 -1.44
N ALA A 278 -22.39 -12.60 -2.74
CA ALA A 278 -23.22 -13.43 -3.60
C ALA A 278 -22.65 -14.86 -3.71
N ARG A 279 -21.33 -15.00 -3.92
CA ARG A 279 -20.63 -16.30 -3.92
C ARG A 279 -20.75 -17.03 -2.60
N TYR A 280 -20.54 -16.32 -1.49
CA TYR A 280 -20.67 -16.88 -0.15
C TYR A 280 -22.07 -17.47 0.08
N ARG A 281 -23.13 -16.73 -0.28
CA ARG A 281 -24.53 -17.18 -0.17
C ARG A 281 -24.86 -18.36 -1.07
N ALA A 282 -24.20 -18.46 -2.23
CA ALA A 282 -24.34 -19.57 -3.17
C ALA A 282 -23.47 -20.79 -2.81
N GLY A 283 -22.63 -20.71 -1.80
CA GLY A 283 -21.65 -21.77 -1.46
C GLY A 283 -20.52 -21.91 -2.49
N GLU A 284 -20.28 -20.86 -3.28
CA GLU A 284 -19.22 -20.83 -4.28
C GLU A 284 -17.87 -20.40 -3.67
N PRO A 285 -16.72 -20.75 -4.29
CA PRO A 285 -15.42 -20.28 -3.85
C PRO A 285 -15.33 -18.75 -3.87
N LEU A 286 -14.84 -18.16 -2.78
CA LEU A 286 -14.59 -16.72 -2.69
C LEU A 286 -13.38 -16.32 -3.52
N ARG A 287 -13.40 -15.10 -4.05
CA ARG A 287 -12.24 -14.47 -4.69
C ARG A 287 -11.34 -13.80 -3.67
N ASN A 288 -10.08 -13.65 -4.03
CA ASN A 288 -9.08 -12.95 -3.24
C ASN A 288 -8.92 -13.51 -1.81
N VAL A 289 -8.97 -14.83 -1.67
CA VAL A 289 -8.73 -15.50 -0.39
C VAL A 289 -7.26 -15.33 0.01
N VAL A 290 -7.06 -14.81 1.21
CA VAL A 290 -5.74 -14.59 1.80
C VAL A 290 -5.16 -15.90 2.29
N ASP A 291 -3.94 -16.20 1.89
CA ASP A 291 -3.13 -17.25 2.50
C ASP A 291 -2.62 -16.73 3.85
N LYS A 292 -3.16 -17.27 4.93
CA LYS A 292 -2.84 -16.85 6.29
C LYS A 292 -1.37 -17.07 6.66
N SER A 293 -0.72 -18.05 6.06
CA SER A 293 0.71 -18.33 6.28
C SER A 293 1.63 -17.31 5.59
N LEU A 294 1.14 -16.67 4.52
CA LEU A 294 1.88 -15.68 3.75
C LEU A 294 1.51 -14.23 4.13
N GLY A 295 0.31 -14.01 4.67
CA GLY A 295 -0.22 -12.68 4.93
C GLY A 295 -0.65 -11.90 3.68
N TYR A 296 -0.91 -12.59 2.55
CA TYR A 296 -1.43 -12.01 1.31
C TYR A 296 -2.06 -13.06 0.40
N VAL A 297 -2.77 -12.61 -0.66
CA VAL A 297 -3.36 -13.51 -1.66
C VAL A 297 -2.28 -14.10 -2.55
N SER A 298 -2.09 -15.43 -2.52
CA SER A 298 -1.11 -16.12 -3.36
C SER A 298 -1.46 -16.06 -4.85
N SER A 299 -0.45 -16.17 -5.71
CA SER A 299 -0.63 -16.07 -7.18
C SER A 299 -1.32 -17.29 -7.81
N GLY A 300 -1.65 -18.32 -7.05
CA GLY A 300 -2.26 -19.58 -7.51
C GLY A 300 -3.72 -19.77 -7.10
N GLY A 301 -4.34 -18.81 -6.42
CA GLY A 301 -5.77 -18.87 -6.10
C GLY A 301 -6.65 -18.44 -7.30
N PRO A 302 -7.93 -18.87 -7.37
CA PRO A 302 -8.85 -18.41 -8.40
C PRO A 302 -8.97 -16.88 -8.36
N SER A 303 -8.73 -16.25 -9.51
CA SER A 303 -8.86 -14.81 -9.74
C SER A 303 -10.32 -14.42 -9.99
#